data_66fc4742b0845b8392365769aa35dd7a
#
_entry.id   66fc4742b0845b8392365769aa35dd7a
#
_cell.length_a   1.000
_cell.length_b   1.000
_cell.length_c   1.000
_cell.angle_alpha   90.00
_cell.angle_beta   90.00
_cell.angle_gamma   90.00
#
_symmetry.space_group_name_H-M   'P 1'
#
loop_
_entity.id
_entity.type
_entity.pdbx_description
1 polymer ?
#
loop_
_entity_poly.entity_id
_entity_poly.type
_entity_poly.pdbx_seq_one_letter_code
_entity_poly.pdbx_strand_id
1 'polypeptide(L)'
;MLRTRVFLWFLFGYMLLSSSPAMAQYPNVGADEVKAWMEGKRAVVLIDSRLPDEYKAGHIPGSINIPAERMKFEAARLPKDKTTPLIFYCRGTG
;
A
#
# COMPACT_ATOMS: atom_id res chain seq x y z
N MET A 1 -49.67 -4.80 6.51
CA MET A 1 -49.11 -3.68 6.00
C MET A 1 -47.90 -3.20 6.66
N LEU A 2 -47.86 -3.30 7.89
CA LEU A 2 -46.69 -2.86 8.57
C LEU A 2 -45.48 -3.72 8.36
N ARG A 3 -45.72 -4.94 8.14
CA ARG A 3 -44.65 -5.85 8.01
C ARG A 3 -43.73 -5.56 6.91
N THR A 4 -44.25 -5.08 5.86
CA THR A 4 -43.44 -4.83 4.72
C THR A 4 -42.33 -3.87 4.97
N ARG A 5 -42.59 -2.95 5.81
CA ARG A 5 -41.58 -1.99 6.07
C ARG A 5 -40.39 -2.55 6.75
N VAL A 6 -40.66 -3.39 7.67
CA VAL A 6 -39.61 -3.98 8.41
C VAL A 6 -38.64 -4.70 7.49
N PHE A 7 -39.23 -5.29 6.51
CA PHE A 7 -38.47 -6.00 5.58
C PHE A 7 -37.47 -5.15 4.83
N LEU A 8 -37.81 -3.96 4.55
CA LEU A 8 -36.94 -3.09 3.87
C LEU A 8 -35.70 -2.73 4.64
N TRP A 9 -35.86 -2.56 5.92
CA TRP A 9 -34.75 -2.24 6.74
C TRP A 9 -33.69 -3.28 6.66
N PHE A 10 -34.12 -4.46 6.65
CA PHE A 10 -33.22 -5.53 6.61
C PHE A 10 -32.36 -5.53 5.37
N LEU A 11 -32.94 -5.22 4.27
CA LEU A 11 -32.22 -5.19 3.06
C LEU A 11 -31.17 -4.12 3.05
N PHE A 12 -31.53 -3.03 3.62
CA PHE A 12 -30.64 -1.94 3.66
C PHE A 12 -29.40 -2.25 4.45
N GLY A 13 -29.56 -2.89 5.56
CA GLY A 13 -28.42 -3.27 6.35
C GLY A 13 -27.52 -4.22 5.62
N TYR A 14 -28.10 -5.02 4.81
CA TYR A 14 -27.33 -5.96 4.08
C TYR A 14 -26.35 -5.29 3.13
N MET A 15 -26.72 -4.22 2.55
CA MET A 15 -25.87 -3.54 1.62
C MET A 15 -24.58 -3.07 2.22
N LEU A 16 -24.62 -2.72 3.46
CA LEU A 16 -23.41 -2.23 4.08
C LEU A 16 -22.34 -3.24 4.14
N LEU A 17 -22.71 -4.48 4.26
CA LEU A 17 -21.72 -5.51 4.37
C LEU A 17 -20.97 -5.76 3.11
N SER A 18 -21.60 -5.50 2.01
CA SER A 18 -20.98 -5.84 0.75
C SER A 18 -19.86 -4.92 0.36
N SER A 19 -19.64 -3.86 1.08
CA SER A 19 -18.57 -2.95 0.71
C SER A 19 -17.24 -3.27 1.34
N SER A 20 -17.18 -4.22 2.21
CA SER A 20 -15.97 -4.47 2.94
C SER A 20 -14.78 -4.96 2.14
N PRO A 21 -14.92 -5.69 1.08
CA PRO A 21 -13.76 -6.24 0.41
C PRO A 21 -12.79 -5.24 -0.18
N ALA A 22 -13.24 -4.05 -0.35
CA ALA A 22 -12.41 -3.07 -1.02
C ALA A 22 -11.13 -2.72 -0.30
N MET A 23 -11.06 -3.02 0.97
CA MET A 23 -9.92 -2.61 1.73
C MET A 23 -8.63 -3.32 1.43
N ALA A 24 -8.68 -4.38 0.69
CA ALA A 24 -7.46 -5.12 0.43
C ALA A 24 -6.65 -4.56 -0.71
N GLN A 25 -7.13 -3.53 -1.34
CA GLN A 25 -6.49 -3.03 -2.54
C GLN A 25 -5.69 -1.78 -2.30
N TYR A 26 -4.45 -1.79 -2.78
CA TYR A 26 -3.62 -0.59 -2.79
C TYR A 26 -3.35 -0.23 -4.22
N PRO A 27 -3.34 1.05 -4.56
CA PRO A 27 -3.09 1.44 -5.94
C PRO A 27 -1.68 1.12 -6.37
N ASN A 28 -1.53 0.83 -7.64
CA ASN A 28 -0.21 0.66 -8.23
C ASN A 28 0.16 1.97 -8.89
N VAL A 29 1.44 2.30 -8.82
CA VAL A 29 1.92 3.50 -9.50
C VAL A 29 3.00 3.09 -10.48
N GLY A 30 3.12 3.80 -11.57
CA GLY A 30 4.11 3.50 -12.57
C GLY A 30 5.46 4.09 -12.25
N ALA A 31 6.48 3.55 -12.88
CA ALA A 31 7.83 4.03 -12.66
C ALA A 31 8.00 5.49 -13.03
N ASP A 32 7.34 5.92 -14.09
CA ASP A 32 7.45 7.32 -14.51
C ASP A 32 6.88 8.26 -13.48
N GLU A 33 5.80 7.87 -12.84
CA GLU A 33 5.17 8.64 -11.81
C GLU A 33 6.07 8.77 -10.59
N VAL A 34 6.67 7.66 -10.18
CA VAL A 34 7.57 7.64 -9.04
C VAL A 34 8.77 8.53 -9.33
N LYS A 35 9.31 8.42 -10.53
CA LYS A 35 10.46 9.22 -10.90
C LYS A 35 10.13 10.71 -10.84
N ALA A 36 8.96 11.08 -11.33
CA ALA A 36 8.55 12.47 -11.30
C ALA A 36 8.42 12.98 -9.87
N TRP A 37 7.89 12.18 -8.97
CA TRP A 37 7.79 12.58 -7.58
C TRP A 37 9.15 12.79 -6.95
N MET A 38 10.07 11.90 -7.24
CA MET A 38 11.42 12.02 -6.70
C MET A 38 12.14 13.24 -7.22
N GLU A 39 11.99 13.53 -8.50
CA GLU A 39 12.62 14.68 -9.11
C GLU A 39 12.00 15.99 -8.62
N GLY A 40 10.72 15.95 -8.32
CA GLY A 40 10.03 17.10 -7.77
C GLY A 40 10.23 17.28 -6.28
N LYS A 41 11.04 16.43 -5.67
CA LYS A 41 11.33 16.48 -4.24
C LYS A 41 10.11 16.31 -3.36
N ARG A 42 9.16 15.55 -3.85
CA ARG A 42 8.02 15.20 -3.05
C ARG A 42 8.47 14.21 -1.96
N ALA A 43 7.96 14.38 -0.78
CA ALA A 43 8.37 13.54 0.34
C ALA A 43 7.73 12.16 0.24
N VAL A 44 8.39 11.25 -0.47
CA VAL A 44 7.94 9.87 -0.55
C VAL A 44 9.07 8.98 -0.06
N VAL A 45 8.72 7.84 0.49
CA VAL A 45 9.71 6.86 0.93
C VAL A 45 9.56 5.60 0.10
N LEU A 46 10.65 5.20 -0.52
CA LEU A 46 10.67 3.98 -1.33
C LEU A 46 11.21 2.84 -0.51
N ILE A 47 10.50 1.74 -0.52
CA ILE A 47 10.90 0.55 0.23
C ILE A 47 11.12 -0.58 -0.75
N ASP A 48 12.35 -1.07 -0.80
CA ASP A 48 12.71 -2.22 -1.62
C ASP A 48 12.46 -3.46 -0.78
N SER A 49 11.49 -4.26 -1.15
CA SER A 49 11.14 -5.44 -0.39
C SER A 49 11.80 -6.71 -0.89
N ARG A 50 12.82 -6.57 -1.74
CA ARG A 50 13.58 -7.70 -2.23
C ARG A 50 14.58 -8.18 -1.19
N LEU A 51 15.29 -9.24 -1.50
CA LEU A 51 16.31 -9.76 -0.60
C LEU A 51 17.50 -8.80 -0.53
N PRO A 52 18.23 -8.82 0.58
CA PRO A 52 19.37 -7.91 0.75
C PRO A 52 20.41 -7.99 -0.36
N ASP A 53 20.70 -9.18 -0.86
CA ASP A 53 21.68 -9.33 -1.91
C ASP A 53 21.23 -8.66 -3.21
N GLU A 54 19.94 -8.72 -3.47
CA GLU A 54 19.41 -8.07 -4.65
C GLU A 54 19.48 -6.56 -4.52
N TYR A 55 19.22 -6.07 -3.34
CA TYR A 55 19.30 -4.64 -3.08
C TYR A 55 20.74 -4.16 -3.26
N LYS A 56 21.70 -4.93 -2.76
CA LYS A 56 23.10 -4.56 -2.91
C LYS A 56 23.56 -4.56 -4.35
N ALA A 57 23.02 -5.44 -5.14
CA ALA A 57 23.41 -5.53 -6.54
C ALA A 57 22.91 -4.34 -7.34
N GLY A 58 21.87 -3.69 -6.88
CA GLY A 58 21.33 -2.50 -7.53
C GLY A 58 19.97 -2.18 -6.99
N HIS A 59 19.73 -0.91 -6.74
CA HIS A 59 18.43 -0.47 -6.23
C HIS A 59 18.20 0.99 -6.60
N ILE A 60 16.97 1.43 -6.44
CA ILE A 60 16.64 2.81 -6.73
C ILE A 60 17.31 3.70 -5.69
N PRO A 61 18.05 4.71 -6.11
CA PRO A 61 18.74 5.59 -5.16
C PRO A 61 17.76 6.18 -4.14
N GLY A 62 18.14 6.13 -2.89
CA GLY A 62 17.30 6.67 -1.82
C GLY A 62 16.31 5.69 -1.24
N SER A 63 16.18 4.50 -1.82
CA SER A 63 15.27 3.52 -1.24
C SER A 63 15.91 2.84 -0.04
N ILE A 64 15.06 2.29 0.83
CA ILE A 64 15.54 1.51 1.96
C ILE A 64 15.12 0.07 1.74
N ASN A 65 15.96 -0.83 2.16
CA ASN A 65 15.69 -2.25 1.97
C ASN A 65 15.05 -2.84 3.23
N ILE A 66 13.83 -3.30 3.09
CA ILE A 66 13.16 -4.04 4.14
C ILE A 66 12.53 -5.24 3.47
N PRO A 67 13.19 -6.40 3.49
CA PRO A 67 12.64 -7.60 2.87
C PRO A 67 11.24 -7.87 3.42
N ALA A 68 10.39 -8.40 2.57
CA ALA A 68 8.99 -8.59 2.94
C ALA A 68 8.81 -9.37 4.24
N GLU A 69 9.61 -10.41 4.42
CA GLU A 69 9.45 -11.23 5.62
C GLU A 69 9.98 -10.53 6.88
N ARG A 70 10.69 -9.43 6.72
CA ARG A 70 11.21 -8.70 7.86
C ARG A 70 10.40 -7.47 8.21
N MET A 71 9.39 -7.17 7.41
CA MET A 71 8.62 -5.95 7.59
C MET A 71 8.06 -5.80 9.02
N LYS A 72 7.58 -6.92 9.55
CA LYS A 72 7.02 -6.93 10.87
C LYS A 72 8.03 -6.51 11.94
N PHE A 73 9.28 -6.88 11.75
CA PHE A 73 10.30 -6.59 12.74
C PHE A 73 10.99 -5.24 12.53
N GLU A 74 10.93 -4.74 11.32
CA GLU A 74 11.64 -3.51 10.98
C GLU A 74 10.73 -2.34 10.68
N ALA A 75 9.49 -2.44 11.10
CA ALA A 75 8.53 -1.36 10.85
C ALA A 75 8.97 -0.03 11.47
N ALA A 76 9.81 -0.05 12.48
CA ALA A 76 10.30 1.16 13.10
C ALA A 76 11.17 2.00 12.15
N ARG A 77 11.66 1.40 11.08
CA ARG A 77 12.44 2.13 10.07
C ARG A 77 11.55 2.96 9.15
N LEU A 78 10.25 2.75 9.20
CA LEU A 78 9.32 3.53 8.40
C LEU A 78 9.08 4.88 9.04
N PRO A 79 8.71 5.89 8.25
CA PRO A 79 8.45 7.21 8.81
C PRO A 79 7.32 7.14 9.82
N LYS A 80 7.46 7.92 10.87
CA LYS A 80 6.42 7.98 11.88
C LYS A 80 5.25 8.83 11.46
N ASP A 81 5.48 9.74 10.53
CA ASP A 81 4.43 10.59 10.00
C ASP A 81 3.57 9.74 9.06
N LYS A 82 2.36 9.48 9.46
CA LYS A 82 1.46 8.61 8.71
C LYS A 82 0.93 9.21 7.44
N THR A 83 1.24 10.46 7.20
CA THR A 83 0.84 11.07 5.94
C THR A 83 1.91 10.95 4.87
N THR A 84 3.08 10.42 5.21
CA THR A 84 4.15 10.24 4.24
C THR A 84 3.81 9.07 3.33
N PRO A 85 3.75 9.28 2.03
CA PRO A 85 3.47 8.16 1.12
C PRO A 85 4.60 7.15 1.13
N LEU A 86 4.24 5.89 1.17
CA LEU A 86 5.19 4.79 1.11
C LEU A 86 4.98 4.05 -0.20
N ILE A 87 6.06 3.80 -0.90
CA ILE A 87 6.00 3.07 -2.16
C ILE A 87 6.87 1.83 -2.02
N PHE A 88 6.24 0.68 -2.15
CA PHE A 88 6.93 -0.59 -2.06
C PHE A 88 7.20 -1.12 -3.45
N TYR A 89 8.39 -1.66 -3.67
CA TYR A 89 8.66 -2.27 -4.96
C TYR A 89 9.46 -3.55 -4.77
N CYS A 90 9.38 -4.41 -5.78
CA CYS A 90 10.08 -5.68 -5.76
C CYS A 90 10.54 -6.00 -7.18
N ARG A 91 10.73 -7.28 -7.48
CA ARG A 91 11.24 -7.68 -8.80
C ARG A 91 10.27 -7.44 -9.94
N GLY A 92 9.03 -7.22 -9.63
CA GLY A 92 8.00 -7.05 -10.63
C GLY A 92 6.90 -8.05 -10.41
N THR A 93 5.89 -7.96 -11.26
CA THR A 93 4.73 -8.82 -11.12
C THR A 93 4.84 -10.09 -11.93
N GLY A 94 5.89 -10.23 -12.67
CA GLY A 94 6.08 -11.36 -13.57
C GLY A 94 6.49 -12.62 -12.91
#